data_bd71325c11b9dfa08d62f4785d814226
#
_entry.id   bd71325c11b9dfa08d62f4785d814226
#
_cell.length_a   1.000
_cell.length_b   1.000
_cell.length_c   1.000
_cell.angle_alpha   90.00
_cell.angle_beta   90.00
_cell.angle_gamma   90.00
#
_symmetry.space_group_name_H-M   'P 1'
#
loop_
_entity.id
_entity.type
_entity.pdbx_description
1 polymer ?
#
loop_
_entity_poly.entity_id
_entity_poly.type
_entity_poly.pdbx_seq_one_letter_code
_entity_poly.pdbx_strand_id
1 'polypeptide(L)'
;REEGCRDLVFIGTLVRPALSEIRFDITTLRLLGNVIRAFRGGDDHLLSGVGRILEQGGFRMVGIKDVAPDLLMPEGCISRAWPSDNSKADIERGRAVLTALGPFDIGQAVVVIDGHVVAVEDIEGTDALLERVARLREEGRIRAATGRGVLVKAPKSGQDLRFDLPTIGPRTLEGVAKAGLAGIAVIAGNTIAAEPQAMITFADAKYLFVVGLAA
;
A
#
# COMPACT_ATOMS: atom_id res chain seq x y z
N ARG A 1 -4.67 -8.26 -28.59
CA ARG A 1 -5.15 -7.64 -29.86
C ARG A 1 -6.03 -8.60 -30.65
N GLU A 2 -5.69 -9.87 -30.68
CA GLU A 2 -6.50 -10.89 -31.35
C GLU A 2 -7.91 -10.98 -30.76
N GLU A 3 -8.05 -10.81 -29.43
CA GLU A 3 -9.32 -10.81 -28.69
C GLU A 3 -10.02 -9.42 -28.69
N GLY A 4 -9.50 -8.43 -29.40
CA GLY A 4 -10.08 -7.09 -29.46
C GLY A 4 -9.91 -6.24 -28.19
N CYS A 5 -9.19 -6.71 -27.16
CA CYS A 5 -8.94 -5.97 -25.92
C CYS A 5 -8.10 -4.72 -26.19
N ARG A 6 -8.58 -3.58 -25.68
CA ARG A 6 -7.89 -2.29 -25.74
C ARG A 6 -7.57 -1.74 -24.36
N ASP A 7 -8.39 -2.05 -23.39
CA ASP A 7 -8.24 -1.59 -22.00
C ASP A 7 -7.51 -2.64 -21.16
N LEU A 8 -6.50 -2.22 -20.43
CA LEU A 8 -5.70 -3.08 -19.56
C LEU A 8 -5.69 -2.50 -18.15
N VAL A 9 -5.84 -3.36 -17.16
CA VAL A 9 -5.69 -3.03 -15.74
C VAL A 9 -4.58 -3.89 -15.14
N PHE A 10 -3.74 -3.29 -14.30
CA PHE A 10 -2.75 -4.03 -13.52
C PHE A 10 -3.33 -4.39 -12.16
N ILE A 11 -3.24 -5.66 -11.80
CA ILE A 11 -3.64 -6.18 -10.49
C ILE A 11 -2.58 -7.17 -10.02
N GLY A 12 -2.10 -7.00 -8.82
CA GLY A 12 -1.13 -7.90 -8.19
C GLY A 12 0.24 -7.26 -7.99
N THR A 13 1.18 -8.07 -7.51
CA THR A 13 2.54 -7.64 -7.18
C THR A 13 3.46 -7.85 -8.38
N LEU A 14 4.21 -6.83 -8.78
CA LEU A 14 5.29 -6.96 -9.73
C LEU A 14 6.61 -7.16 -8.97
N VAL A 15 7.18 -8.35 -9.09
CA VAL A 15 8.53 -8.61 -8.61
C VAL A 15 9.51 -8.14 -9.67
N ARG A 16 10.48 -7.30 -9.28
CA ARG A 16 11.51 -6.79 -10.19
C ARG A 16 12.34 -7.97 -10.72
N PRO A 17 12.28 -8.29 -12.04
CA PRO A 17 13.06 -9.41 -12.59
C PRO A 17 14.55 -9.07 -12.53
N ALA A 18 15.38 -10.10 -12.33
CA ALA A 18 16.82 -9.95 -12.52
C ALA A 18 17.14 -9.70 -13.99
N LEU A 19 18.13 -8.87 -14.28
CA LEU A 19 18.53 -8.58 -15.68
C LEU A 19 18.91 -9.84 -16.46
N SER A 20 19.38 -10.88 -15.76
CA SER A 20 19.71 -12.19 -16.32
C SER A 20 18.48 -13.01 -16.76
N GLU A 21 17.29 -12.67 -16.28
CA GLU A 21 16.03 -13.35 -16.62
C GLU A 21 15.33 -12.75 -17.84
N ILE A 22 15.80 -11.58 -18.29
CA ILE A 22 15.23 -10.88 -19.44
C ILE A 22 15.67 -11.59 -20.72
N ARG A 23 14.72 -12.16 -21.46
CA ARG A 23 14.98 -12.70 -22.81
C ARG A 23 14.97 -11.56 -23.81
N PHE A 24 16.11 -11.31 -24.43
CA PHE A 24 16.26 -10.27 -25.45
C PHE A 24 15.72 -10.77 -26.79
N ASP A 25 14.63 -10.18 -27.25
CA ASP A 25 14.15 -10.30 -28.63
C ASP A 25 14.25 -8.92 -29.34
N ILE A 26 13.85 -8.88 -30.60
CA ILE A 26 13.89 -7.64 -31.41
C ILE A 26 12.99 -6.55 -30.79
N THR A 27 11.89 -6.93 -30.14
CA THR A 27 10.97 -6.01 -29.47
C THR A 27 11.62 -5.44 -28.21
N THR A 28 12.24 -6.31 -27.40
CA THR A 28 13.00 -5.91 -26.20
C THR A 28 14.14 -4.95 -26.55
N LEU A 29 14.88 -5.20 -27.65
CA LEU A 29 15.93 -4.31 -28.13
C LEU A 29 15.41 -2.91 -28.51
N ARG A 30 14.25 -2.83 -29.19
CA ARG A 30 13.61 -1.55 -29.54
C ARG A 30 13.15 -0.76 -28.30
N LEU A 31 12.76 -1.46 -27.26
CA LEU A 31 12.27 -0.89 -26.02
C LEU A 31 13.36 -0.71 -24.95
N LEU A 32 14.60 -1.15 -25.23
CA LEU A 32 15.70 -1.22 -24.26
C LEU A 32 15.94 0.11 -23.52
N GLY A 33 15.89 1.22 -24.24
CA GLY A 33 16.06 2.56 -23.63
C GLY A 33 14.94 2.93 -22.64
N ASN A 34 13.71 2.47 -22.89
CA ASN A 34 12.57 2.68 -21.99
C ASN A 34 12.63 1.74 -20.79
N VAL A 35 13.01 0.48 -21.04
CA VAL A 35 13.23 -0.54 -20.01
C VAL A 35 14.32 -0.10 -19.04
N ILE A 36 15.50 0.30 -19.53
CA ILE A 36 16.61 0.77 -18.66
C ILE A 36 16.18 1.98 -17.82
N ARG A 37 15.42 2.92 -18.38
CA ARG A 37 14.90 4.07 -17.63
C ARG A 37 13.91 3.64 -16.54
N ALA A 38 13.01 2.70 -16.83
CA ALA A 38 12.07 2.15 -15.86
C ALA A 38 12.78 1.43 -14.71
N PHE A 39 13.91 0.76 -14.98
CA PHE A 39 14.70 0.05 -13.96
C PHE A 39 15.56 0.96 -13.07
N ARG A 40 15.76 2.23 -13.41
CA ARG A 40 16.59 3.17 -12.63
C ARG A 40 15.84 3.86 -11.47
N GLY A 41 14.53 3.67 -11.34
CA GLY A 41 13.70 4.20 -10.26
C GLY A 41 13.23 3.13 -9.29
N GLY A 42 12.38 3.49 -8.34
CA GLY A 42 11.66 2.57 -7.47
C GLY A 42 10.61 1.74 -8.23
N ASP A 43 9.83 0.96 -7.50
CA ASP A 43 8.86 0.03 -8.10
C ASP A 43 7.72 0.76 -8.83
N ASP A 44 7.32 1.94 -8.34
CA ASP A 44 6.36 2.80 -9.03
C ASP A 44 6.86 3.25 -10.41
N HIS A 45 8.15 3.59 -10.53
CA HIS A 45 8.77 3.93 -11.82
C HIS A 45 8.79 2.76 -12.79
N LEU A 46 8.96 1.54 -12.30
CA LEU A 46 8.94 0.33 -13.12
C LEU A 46 7.54 0.07 -13.67
N LEU A 47 6.53 0.09 -12.80
CA LEU A 47 5.13 -0.12 -13.18
C LEU A 47 4.64 0.93 -14.18
N SER A 48 4.89 2.21 -13.89
CA SER A 48 4.57 3.32 -14.79
C SER A 48 5.34 3.24 -16.12
N GLY A 49 6.57 2.71 -16.11
CA GLY A 49 7.37 2.46 -17.31
C GLY A 49 6.77 1.40 -18.21
N VAL A 50 6.35 0.28 -17.63
CA VAL A 50 5.66 -0.82 -18.34
C VAL A 50 4.32 -0.32 -18.89
N GLY A 51 3.54 0.41 -18.10
CA GLY A 51 2.28 0.99 -18.56
C GLY A 51 2.45 1.88 -19.78
N ARG A 52 3.44 2.79 -19.77
CA ARG A 52 3.77 3.64 -20.94
C ARG A 52 4.15 2.84 -22.18
N ILE A 53 4.87 1.74 -22.03
CA ILE A 53 5.22 0.86 -23.17
C ILE A 53 3.96 0.24 -23.76
N LEU A 54 3.02 -0.19 -22.94
CA LEU A 54 1.74 -0.74 -23.40
C LEU A 54 0.86 0.32 -24.06
N GLU A 55 0.81 1.54 -23.52
CA GLU A 55 0.11 2.68 -24.12
C GLU A 55 0.70 3.04 -25.50
N GLN A 56 2.02 3.07 -25.65
CA GLN A 56 2.70 3.23 -26.96
C GLN A 56 2.36 2.06 -27.91
N GLY A 57 2.08 0.88 -27.37
CA GLY A 57 1.57 -0.27 -28.13
C GLY A 57 0.12 -0.16 -28.58
N GLY A 58 -0.61 0.93 -28.20
CA GLY A 58 -2.00 1.18 -28.59
C GLY A 58 -3.03 0.59 -27.61
N PHE A 59 -2.62 0.20 -26.40
CA PHE A 59 -3.52 -0.12 -25.31
C PHE A 59 -3.86 1.13 -24.51
N ARG A 60 -4.98 1.11 -23.78
CA ARG A 60 -5.36 2.12 -22.80
C ARG A 60 -5.21 1.52 -21.40
N MET A 61 -4.40 2.14 -20.58
CA MET A 61 -4.29 1.73 -19.17
C MET A 61 -5.44 2.35 -18.37
N VAL A 62 -6.20 1.50 -17.68
CA VAL A 62 -7.31 1.88 -16.80
C VAL A 62 -6.98 1.51 -15.37
N GLY A 63 -7.43 2.32 -14.41
CA GLY A 63 -7.21 2.06 -12.98
C GLY A 63 -8.31 1.17 -12.38
N ILE A 64 -8.05 0.63 -11.20
CA ILE A 64 -9.06 -0.09 -10.41
C ILE A 64 -10.30 0.79 -10.16
N LYS A 65 -10.10 2.11 -9.98
CA LYS A 65 -11.18 3.08 -9.81
C LYS A 65 -12.20 3.05 -10.95
N ASP A 66 -11.74 2.76 -12.17
CA ASP A 66 -12.57 2.81 -13.38
C ASP A 66 -13.33 1.50 -13.60
N VAL A 67 -12.76 0.36 -13.15
CA VAL A 67 -13.29 -0.97 -13.48
C VAL A 67 -13.93 -1.68 -12.28
N ALA A 68 -13.51 -1.37 -11.05
CA ALA A 68 -13.98 -2.01 -9.84
C ALA A 68 -13.94 -1.04 -8.63
N PRO A 69 -14.69 0.09 -8.67
CA PRO A 69 -14.69 1.08 -7.58
C PRO A 69 -15.12 0.51 -6.24
N ASP A 70 -15.94 -0.54 -6.23
CA ASP A 70 -16.42 -1.21 -5.02
C ASP A 70 -15.30 -1.93 -4.24
N LEU A 71 -14.13 -2.14 -4.85
CA LEU A 71 -12.95 -2.68 -4.17
C LEU A 71 -12.19 -1.61 -3.38
N LEU A 72 -12.52 -0.34 -3.56
CA LEU A 72 -11.81 0.73 -2.88
C LEU A 72 -12.37 0.96 -1.48
N MET A 73 -11.46 1.26 -0.55
CA MET A 73 -11.81 1.62 0.82
C MET A 73 -12.73 2.85 0.82
N PRO A 74 -13.93 2.76 1.41
CA PRO A 74 -14.82 3.91 1.54
C PRO A 74 -14.29 4.91 2.59
N GLU A 75 -14.80 6.13 2.55
CA GLU A 75 -14.54 7.12 3.60
C GLU A 75 -15.28 6.74 4.90
N GLY A 76 -14.62 6.99 6.03
CA GLY A 76 -15.14 6.67 7.35
C GLY A 76 -14.67 5.32 7.88
N CYS A 77 -15.23 4.92 9.03
CA CYS A 77 -14.87 3.69 9.71
C CYS A 77 -15.77 2.54 9.24
N ILE A 78 -15.18 1.43 8.79
CA ILE A 78 -15.92 0.25 8.35
C ILE A 78 -16.07 -0.82 9.44
N SER A 79 -15.33 -0.70 10.55
CA SER A 79 -15.43 -1.57 11.73
C SER A 79 -16.25 -0.90 12.84
N ARG A 80 -16.62 -1.65 13.88
CA ARG A 80 -17.34 -1.12 15.05
C ARG A 80 -16.49 -0.23 15.92
N ALA A 81 -15.20 -0.54 16.06
CA ALA A 81 -14.27 0.28 16.81
C ALA A 81 -13.95 1.57 16.03
N TRP A 82 -13.79 2.67 16.74
CA TRP A 82 -13.44 3.98 16.18
C TRP A 82 -12.09 4.47 16.71
N PRO A 83 -11.34 5.27 15.93
CA PRO A 83 -10.11 5.88 16.42
C PRO A 83 -10.36 6.77 17.65
N SER A 84 -9.61 6.54 18.72
CA SER A 84 -9.55 7.46 19.88
C SER A 84 -8.84 8.76 19.49
N ASP A 85 -8.90 9.79 20.35
CA ASP A 85 -8.22 11.06 20.07
C ASP A 85 -6.68 10.87 19.97
N ASN A 86 -6.11 9.98 20.77
CA ASN A 86 -4.70 9.61 20.63
C ASN A 86 -4.43 8.94 19.28
N SER A 87 -5.31 8.01 18.86
CA SER A 87 -5.19 7.37 17.55
C SER A 87 -5.32 8.37 16.40
N LYS A 88 -6.20 9.37 16.51
CA LYS A 88 -6.30 10.45 15.52
C LYS A 88 -5.01 11.27 15.43
N ALA A 89 -4.40 11.59 16.55
CA ALA A 89 -3.11 12.30 16.59
C ALA A 89 -1.98 11.45 15.94
N ASP A 90 -1.96 10.15 16.22
CA ASP A 90 -1.02 9.20 15.60
C ASP A 90 -1.25 9.11 14.08
N ILE A 91 -2.51 9.09 13.61
CA ILE A 91 -2.89 9.09 12.21
C ILE A 91 -2.35 10.35 11.51
N GLU A 92 -2.60 11.53 12.05
CA GLU A 92 -2.13 12.79 11.47
C GLU A 92 -0.60 12.84 11.40
N ARG A 93 0.09 12.38 12.43
CA ARG A 93 1.54 12.26 12.41
C ARG A 93 2.01 11.29 11.33
N GLY A 94 1.37 10.13 11.20
CA GLY A 94 1.69 9.14 10.18
C GLY A 94 1.51 9.68 8.75
N ARG A 95 0.41 10.40 8.49
CA ARG A 95 0.17 11.10 7.21
C ARG A 95 1.28 12.10 6.90
N ALA A 96 1.65 12.93 7.86
CA ALA A 96 2.72 13.92 7.69
C ALA A 96 4.07 13.26 7.35
N VAL A 97 4.39 12.15 8.02
CA VAL A 97 5.61 11.37 7.74
C VAL A 97 5.60 10.80 6.32
N LEU A 98 4.51 10.11 5.92
CA LEU A 98 4.41 9.54 4.57
C LEU A 98 4.47 10.61 3.48
N THR A 99 3.83 11.76 3.70
CA THR A 99 3.93 12.90 2.78
C THR A 99 5.37 13.40 2.65
N ALA A 100 6.12 13.50 3.75
CA ALA A 100 7.51 13.94 3.75
C ALA A 100 8.46 12.93 3.09
N LEU A 101 8.17 11.63 3.18
CA LEU A 101 8.97 10.56 2.59
C LEU A 101 8.64 10.30 1.11
N GLY A 102 7.49 10.74 0.64
CA GLY A 102 7.03 10.54 -0.74
C GLY A 102 8.09 10.91 -1.80
N PRO A 103 8.76 12.08 -1.73
CA PRO A 103 9.79 12.47 -2.70
C PRO A 103 11.00 11.54 -2.76
N PHE A 104 11.24 10.74 -1.71
CA PHE A 104 12.35 9.78 -1.64
C PHE A 104 11.97 8.37 -2.07
N ASP A 105 10.70 8.15 -2.45
CA ASP A 105 10.16 6.85 -2.84
C ASP A 105 10.33 5.77 -1.73
N ILE A 106 10.28 6.19 -0.46
CA ILE A 106 10.41 5.32 0.71
C ILE A 106 9.03 4.91 1.20
N GLY A 107 8.71 3.62 1.05
CA GLY A 107 7.54 2.95 1.62
C GLY A 107 6.19 3.66 1.38
N GLN A 108 5.14 3.04 1.84
CA GLN A 108 3.79 3.62 1.83
C GLN A 108 3.01 3.31 3.11
N ALA A 109 3.73 2.82 4.14
CA ALA A 109 3.16 2.54 5.45
C ALA A 109 4.11 2.98 6.58
N VAL A 110 3.52 3.43 7.68
CA VAL A 110 4.23 3.85 8.88
C VAL A 110 3.43 3.43 10.11
N VAL A 111 4.14 3.01 11.17
CA VAL A 111 3.54 2.74 12.47
C VAL A 111 3.88 3.88 13.43
N VAL A 112 2.85 4.48 14.01
CA VAL A 112 2.97 5.54 15.03
C VAL A 112 2.29 5.06 16.31
N ILE A 113 2.97 5.21 17.44
CA ILE A 113 2.45 4.84 18.77
C ILE A 113 2.67 6.01 19.72
N ASP A 114 1.59 6.56 20.27
CA ASP A 114 1.62 7.68 21.23
C ASP A 114 2.48 8.86 20.75
N GLY A 115 2.32 9.24 19.49
CA GLY A 115 3.07 10.30 18.83
C GLY A 115 4.49 9.92 18.42
N HIS A 116 4.96 8.69 18.67
CA HIS A 116 6.28 8.23 18.28
C HIS A 116 6.23 7.38 17.00
N VAL A 117 7.00 7.74 15.98
CA VAL A 117 7.18 6.93 14.77
C VAL A 117 8.11 5.77 15.12
N VAL A 118 7.55 4.57 15.23
CA VAL A 118 8.31 3.37 15.66
C VAL A 118 8.84 2.55 14.51
N ALA A 119 8.21 2.64 13.34
CA ALA A 119 8.67 1.94 12.15
C ALA A 119 8.10 2.60 10.88
N VAL A 120 8.89 2.61 9.83
CA VAL A 120 8.53 3.02 8.48
C VAL A 120 8.74 1.83 7.55
N GLU A 121 7.83 1.59 6.62
CA GLU A 121 7.95 0.57 5.59
C GLU A 121 9.10 0.91 4.65
N ASP A 122 9.85 -0.11 4.27
CA ASP A 122 10.88 -0.06 3.25
C ASP A 122 10.63 -1.20 2.23
N ILE A 123 11.65 -1.67 1.56
CA ILE A 123 11.61 -2.77 0.58
C ILE A 123 11.04 -4.08 1.15
N GLU A 124 10.99 -4.19 2.47
CA GLU A 124 10.46 -5.35 3.19
C GLU A 124 8.94 -5.55 3.04
N GLY A 125 8.20 -4.45 2.75
CA GLY A 125 6.73 -4.45 2.66
C GLY A 125 6.00 -4.41 4.00
N THR A 126 4.68 -4.21 3.93
CA THR A 126 3.84 -3.97 5.12
C THR A 126 3.79 -5.16 6.09
N ASP A 127 3.78 -6.39 5.58
CA ASP A 127 3.71 -7.58 6.45
C ASP A 127 4.97 -7.69 7.32
N ALA A 128 6.16 -7.54 6.73
CA ALA A 128 7.43 -7.60 7.48
C ALA A 128 7.62 -6.38 8.40
N LEU A 129 7.13 -5.18 8.00
CA LEU A 129 7.04 -4.03 8.90
C LEU A 129 6.28 -4.38 10.18
N LEU A 130 5.08 -4.98 10.05
CA LEU A 130 4.23 -5.33 11.19
C LEU A 130 4.87 -6.43 12.05
N GLU A 131 5.52 -7.42 11.45
CA GLU A 131 6.31 -8.43 12.17
C GLU A 131 7.47 -7.81 12.95
N ARG A 132 8.17 -6.84 12.37
CA ARG A 132 9.22 -6.08 13.03
C ARG A 132 8.68 -5.33 14.25
N VAL A 133 7.52 -4.67 14.13
CA VAL A 133 6.88 -3.97 15.26
C VAL A 133 6.48 -4.95 16.36
N ALA A 134 5.88 -6.10 16.02
CA ALA A 134 5.54 -7.14 16.99
C ALA A 134 6.77 -7.61 17.76
N ARG A 135 7.87 -7.92 17.07
CA ARG A 135 9.14 -8.32 17.68
C ARG A 135 9.71 -7.24 18.61
N LEU A 136 9.72 -5.98 18.18
CA LEU A 136 10.19 -4.87 19.03
C LEU A 136 9.37 -4.73 20.32
N ARG A 137 8.09 -5.08 20.27
CA ARG A 137 7.22 -5.12 21.46
C ARG A 137 7.59 -6.29 22.35
N GLU A 138 7.78 -7.48 21.81
CA GLU A 138 8.22 -8.69 22.55
C GLU A 138 9.58 -8.47 23.24
N GLU A 139 10.51 -7.77 22.59
CA GLU A 139 11.82 -7.39 23.13
C GLU A 139 11.77 -6.27 24.16
N GLY A 140 10.57 -5.73 24.46
CA GLY A 140 10.38 -4.63 25.41
C GLY A 140 10.89 -3.25 24.94
N ARG A 141 11.22 -3.13 23.65
CA ARG A 141 11.59 -1.85 23.02
C ARG A 141 10.38 -0.92 22.87
N ILE A 142 9.22 -1.48 22.58
CA ILE A 142 7.94 -0.77 22.57
C ILE A 142 7.22 -1.11 23.88
N ARG A 143 7.12 -0.13 24.79
CA ARG A 143 6.53 -0.30 26.12
C ARG A 143 5.07 0.16 26.21
N ALA A 144 4.55 0.78 25.15
CA ALA A 144 3.14 1.17 25.10
C ALA A 144 2.22 -0.05 25.25
N ALA A 145 1.11 0.11 25.93
CA ALA A 145 0.13 -0.97 26.11
C ALA A 145 -0.39 -1.49 24.76
N THR A 146 -0.80 -2.75 24.71
CA THR A 146 -1.54 -3.32 23.57
C THR A 146 -2.82 -2.50 23.34
N GLY A 147 -3.19 -2.34 22.07
CA GLY A 147 -4.30 -1.47 21.69
C GLY A 147 -3.93 0.01 21.60
N ARG A 148 -2.62 0.32 21.54
CA ARG A 148 -2.10 1.68 21.30
C ARG A 148 -1.32 1.72 20.00
N GLY A 149 -1.44 2.86 19.29
CA GLY A 149 -0.77 3.09 18.03
C GLY A 149 -1.55 2.64 16.80
N VAL A 150 -1.12 3.09 15.65
CA VAL A 150 -1.84 2.95 14.37
C VAL A 150 -0.87 2.59 13.26
N LEU A 151 -1.27 1.68 12.36
CA LEU A 151 -0.69 1.58 11.03
C LEU A 151 -1.36 2.62 10.14
N VAL A 152 -0.60 3.55 9.58
CA VAL A 152 -1.08 4.49 8.57
C VAL A 152 -0.51 4.08 7.23
N LYS A 153 -1.38 3.91 6.22
CA LYS A 153 -0.97 3.54 4.86
C LYS A 153 -1.57 4.50 3.85
N ALA A 154 -0.74 5.06 2.98
CA ALA A 154 -1.14 6.03 1.96
C ALA A 154 -0.35 5.82 0.67
N PRO A 155 -0.91 6.14 -0.50
CA PRO A 155 -0.14 6.17 -1.74
C PRO A 155 0.99 7.22 -1.64
N LYS A 156 2.08 6.96 -2.32
CA LYS A 156 3.20 7.92 -2.40
C LYS A 156 2.77 9.16 -3.19
N SER A 157 3.34 10.30 -2.83
CA SER A 157 3.11 11.55 -3.55
C SER A 157 3.60 11.41 -5.01
N GLY A 158 2.73 11.68 -5.98
CA GLY A 158 3.04 11.55 -7.40
C GLY A 158 2.94 10.14 -7.99
N GLN A 159 2.55 9.15 -7.21
CA GLN A 159 2.28 7.78 -7.68
C GLN A 159 1.15 7.75 -8.71
N ASP A 160 1.34 7.02 -9.81
CA ASP A 160 0.27 6.80 -10.78
C ASP A 160 -0.67 5.71 -10.27
N LEU A 161 -1.78 6.14 -9.68
CA LEU A 161 -2.78 5.26 -9.06
C LEU A 161 -3.50 4.32 -10.05
N ARG A 162 -3.24 4.42 -11.36
CA ARG A 162 -3.74 3.45 -12.34
C ARG A 162 -2.94 2.13 -12.27
N PHE A 163 -1.68 2.21 -11.84
CA PHE A 163 -0.75 1.06 -11.87
C PHE A 163 -0.52 0.42 -10.52
N ASP A 164 -0.52 1.23 -9.46
CA ASP A 164 -0.26 0.72 -8.12
C ASP A 164 -1.12 1.47 -7.10
N LEU A 165 -1.88 0.70 -6.33
CA LEU A 165 -2.68 1.16 -5.21
C LEU A 165 -2.28 0.41 -3.96
N PRO A 166 -2.08 1.12 -2.82
CA PRO A 166 -1.98 0.46 -1.54
C PRO A 166 -3.12 -0.54 -1.37
N THR A 167 -2.80 -1.72 -0.88
CA THR A 167 -3.79 -2.77 -0.62
C THR A 167 -3.74 -3.15 0.83
N ILE A 168 -4.90 -3.36 1.44
CA ILE A 168 -5.09 -3.95 2.77
C ILE A 168 -6.04 -5.14 2.66
N GLY A 169 -5.87 -6.10 3.55
CA GLY A 169 -6.69 -7.31 3.60
C GLY A 169 -6.66 -7.96 4.98
N PRO A 170 -7.28 -9.13 5.16
CA PRO A 170 -7.29 -9.86 6.42
C PRO A 170 -5.88 -10.08 7.00
N ARG A 171 -4.89 -10.44 6.18
CA ARG A 171 -3.49 -10.59 6.62
C ARG A 171 -2.89 -9.31 7.21
N THR A 172 -3.21 -8.16 6.63
CA THR A 172 -2.77 -6.87 7.18
C THR A 172 -3.34 -6.66 8.58
N LEU A 173 -4.62 -6.98 8.78
CA LEU A 173 -5.27 -6.86 10.09
C LEU A 173 -4.73 -7.87 11.12
N GLU A 174 -4.41 -9.09 10.69
CA GLU A 174 -3.71 -10.07 11.53
C GLU A 174 -2.36 -9.54 12.01
N GLY A 175 -1.59 -8.92 11.10
CA GLY A 175 -0.34 -8.24 11.42
C GLY A 175 -0.53 -7.08 12.40
N VAL A 176 -1.55 -6.23 12.18
CA VAL A 176 -1.93 -5.12 13.08
C VAL A 176 -2.27 -5.64 14.48
N ALA A 177 -3.06 -6.73 14.58
CA ALA A 177 -3.39 -7.36 15.85
C ALA A 177 -2.16 -7.94 16.55
N LYS A 178 -1.29 -8.65 15.81
CA LYS A 178 -0.03 -9.24 16.32
C LYS A 178 0.93 -8.16 16.82
N ALA A 179 1.02 -7.04 16.11
CA ALA A 179 1.80 -5.87 16.52
C ALA A 179 1.20 -5.12 17.72
N GLY A 180 0.01 -5.52 18.19
CA GLY A 180 -0.69 -4.91 19.34
C GLY A 180 -1.12 -3.47 19.10
N LEU A 181 -1.44 -3.12 17.84
CA LEU A 181 -1.92 -1.79 17.46
C LEU A 181 -3.43 -1.67 17.70
N ALA A 182 -3.93 -0.43 17.73
CA ALA A 182 -5.36 -0.12 17.87
C ALA A 182 -6.15 -0.27 16.57
N GLY A 183 -5.47 -0.18 15.42
CA GLY A 183 -6.11 -0.27 14.13
C GLY A 183 -5.26 0.25 12.98
N ILE A 184 -5.94 0.47 11.86
CA ILE A 184 -5.35 0.94 10.61
C ILE A 184 -6.12 2.12 10.03
N ALA A 185 -5.38 3.09 9.49
CA ALA A 185 -5.91 4.21 8.74
C ALA A 185 -5.32 4.20 7.31
N VAL A 186 -6.17 4.35 6.31
CA VAL A 186 -5.78 4.37 4.89
C VAL A 186 -6.49 5.51 4.17
N ILE A 187 -6.05 5.86 2.96
CA ILE A 187 -6.70 6.89 2.16
C ILE A 187 -7.89 6.28 1.39
N ALA A 188 -9.08 6.79 1.66
CA ALA A 188 -10.31 6.39 0.99
C ALA A 188 -10.23 6.66 -0.52
N GLY A 189 -10.83 5.77 -1.33
CA GLY A 189 -10.80 5.85 -2.79
C GLY A 189 -9.40 5.67 -3.42
N ASN A 190 -8.33 5.55 -2.59
CA ASN A 190 -6.95 5.37 -3.03
C ASN A 190 -6.28 4.14 -2.39
N THR A 191 -7.07 3.25 -1.80
CA THR A 191 -6.60 2.00 -1.19
C THR A 191 -7.57 0.89 -1.54
N ILE A 192 -7.06 -0.26 -1.96
CA ILE A 192 -7.87 -1.47 -2.20
C ILE A 192 -8.13 -2.15 -0.87
N ALA A 193 -9.40 -2.45 -0.59
CA ALA A 193 -9.84 -3.29 0.52
C ALA A 193 -10.11 -4.70 -0.01
N ALA A 194 -9.14 -5.59 0.12
CA ALA A 194 -9.32 -6.98 -0.27
C ALA A 194 -10.16 -7.73 0.77
N GLU A 195 -11.19 -8.43 0.33
CA GLU A 195 -12.10 -9.20 1.20
C GLU A 195 -12.70 -8.35 2.34
N PRO A 196 -13.41 -7.24 2.04
CA PRO A 196 -13.83 -6.26 3.04
C PRO A 196 -14.69 -6.87 4.15
N GLN A 197 -15.54 -7.85 3.84
CA GLN A 197 -16.38 -8.51 4.84
C GLN A 197 -15.56 -9.35 5.83
N ALA A 198 -14.54 -10.05 5.37
CA ALA A 198 -13.60 -10.79 6.23
C ALA A 198 -12.79 -9.82 7.11
N MET A 199 -12.35 -8.68 6.55
CA MET A 199 -11.68 -7.63 7.30
C MET A 199 -12.55 -7.07 8.42
N ILE A 200 -13.80 -6.71 8.13
CA ILE A 200 -14.75 -6.19 9.13
C ILE A 200 -14.97 -7.20 10.25
N THR A 201 -15.24 -8.47 9.88
CA THR A 201 -15.46 -9.54 10.86
C THR A 201 -14.26 -9.73 11.77
N PHE A 202 -13.04 -9.75 11.22
CA PHE A 202 -11.82 -9.88 12.00
C PHE A 202 -11.55 -8.64 12.88
N ALA A 203 -11.69 -7.44 12.32
CA ALA A 203 -11.49 -6.18 13.05
C ALA A 203 -12.44 -6.08 14.25
N ASP A 204 -13.71 -6.39 14.05
CA ASP A 204 -14.73 -6.37 15.11
C ASP A 204 -14.43 -7.39 16.21
N ALA A 205 -13.99 -8.59 15.85
CA ALA A 205 -13.61 -9.64 16.81
C ALA A 205 -12.36 -9.28 17.62
N LYS A 206 -11.48 -8.44 17.07
CA LYS A 206 -10.22 -7.99 17.71
C LYS A 206 -10.29 -6.57 18.25
N TYR A 207 -11.45 -5.91 18.18
CA TYR A 207 -11.64 -4.50 18.61
C TYR A 207 -10.68 -3.54 17.91
N LEU A 208 -10.36 -3.82 16.63
CA LEU A 208 -9.54 -2.95 15.80
C LEU A 208 -10.41 -1.97 15.02
N PHE A 209 -9.97 -0.74 14.87
CA PHE A 209 -10.60 0.15 13.91
C PHE A 209 -9.95 0.01 12.53
N VAL A 210 -10.77 0.17 11.48
CA VAL A 210 -10.35 0.25 10.08
C VAL A 210 -11.02 1.49 9.49
N VAL A 211 -10.23 2.53 9.22
CA VAL A 211 -10.76 3.83 8.80
C VAL A 211 -10.18 4.29 7.47
N GLY A 212 -11.06 4.71 6.56
CA GLY A 212 -10.73 5.44 5.34
C GLY A 212 -10.75 6.93 5.59
N LEU A 213 -9.63 7.60 5.37
CA LEU A 213 -9.46 9.03 5.52
C LEU A 213 -9.80 9.72 4.20
N ALA A 214 -10.34 10.92 4.25
CA ALA A 214 -10.47 11.76 3.06
C ALA A 214 -9.08 12.02 2.44
N ALA A 215 -9.05 12.07 1.08
CA ALA A 215 -7.84 12.24 0.28
C ALA A 215 -7.27 13.66 0.40
#